data_dcf39cff0743fec19b598e08a666467e
#
_entry.id   dcf39cff0743fec19b598e08a666467e
#
_cell.length_a   1.000
_cell.length_b   1.000
_cell.length_c   1.000
_cell.angle_alpha   90.00
_cell.angle_beta   90.00
_cell.angle_gamma   90.00
#
_symmetry.space_group_name_H-M   'P 1'
#
loop_
_entity.id
_entity.type
_entity.pdbx_description
1 polymer ?
#
loop_
_entity_poly.entity_id
_entity_poly.type
_entity_poly.pdbx_seq_one_letter_code
_entity_poly.pdbx_strand_id
1 'polypeptide(L)'
;RFLIKKYDNLLTMDVVCHAVPSPQIFSDYISLVNRRLKGRLTDINMRDKSTRGWSHAFTYRYDLADGRSLVDQDKTVDWGRLFFAKLIDRPSCHECKYTNLNRASDITVADFWDDDNMRPDLRSPLGTSLLMANTDAGERLLRDVADPITMSAITERDTLQSSLPRPPSAHSRSPPFPRDSHAHPSRP
;
A
#
# COMPACT_ATOMS: atom_id res chain seq x y z
N ARG A 1 -6.13 3.41 -19.41
CA ARG A 1 -6.60 3.78 -20.77
C ARG A 1 -7.09 5.23 -20.86
N PHE A 2 -6.46 6.15 -20.13
CA PHE A 2 -6.76 7.58 -20.22
C PHE A 2 -5.87 8.30 -21.24
N LEU A 3 -4.81 7.64 -21.72
CA LEU A 3 -3.94 8.21 -22.74
C LEU A 3 -4.61 8.05 -24.12
N ILE A 4 -4.85 9.17 -24.76
CA ILE A 4 -5.44 9.25 -26.10
C ILE A 4 -4.37 8.96 -27.18
N LYS A 5 -3.10 9.20 -26.84
CA LYS A 5 -1.94 9.02 -27.73
C LYS A 5 -1.09 7.84 -27.27
N LYS A 6 -0.58 7.05 -28.20
CA LYS A 6 0.48 6.06 -27.95
C LYS A 6 1.83 6.78 -27.83
N TYR A 7 2.64 6.29 -26.91
CA TYR A 7 4.01 6.75 -26.68
C TYR A 7 4.91 5.53 -26.70
N ASP A 8 5.90 5.52 -27.59
CA ASP A 8 6.82 4.37 -27.75
C ASP A 8 7.83 4.25 -26.60
N ASN A 9 8.02 5.34 -25.85
CA ASN A 9 8.92 5.45 -24.70
C ASN A 9 8.18 5.48 -23.36
N LEU A 10 6.91 5.10 -23.30
CA LEU A 10 6.15 5.03 -22.07
C LEU A 10 6.25 3.64 -21.47
N LEU A 11 6.70 3.58 -20.24
CA LEU A 11 6.60 2.42 -19.37
C LEU A 11 5.58 2.69 -18.27
N THR A 12 4.72 1.73 -18.01
CA THR A 12 3.67 1.85 -17.00
C THR A 12 3.91 0.91 -15.83
N MET A 13 3.63 1.39 -14.62
CA MET A 13 3.74 0.60 -13.40
C MET A 13 2.48 0.76 -12.57
N ASP A 14 2.00 -0.34 -12.01
CA ASP A 14 0.94 -0.34 -11.01
C ASP A 14 1.37 -1.05 -9.71
N VAL A 15 0.52 -0.98 -8.71
CA VAL A 15 0.79 -1.56 -7.39
C VAL A 15 -0.34 -2.52 -6.99
N VAL A 16 0.02 -3.62 -6.33
CA VAL A 16 -0.96 -4.42 -5.60
C VAL A 16 -1.38 -3.64 -4.37
N CYS A 17 -2.62 -3.19 -4.37
CA CYS A 17 -3.16 -2.31 -3.35
C CYS A 17 -4.04 -3.10 -2.38
N HIS A 18 -3.83 -2.93 -1.07
CA HIS A 18 -4.70 -3.50 -0.05
C HIS A 18 -6.05 -2.80 -0.02
N ALA A 19 -6.04 -1.48 0.14
CA ALA A 19 -7.21 -0.59 0.12
C ALA A 19 -6.79 0.88 0.18
N VAL A 20 -7.74 1.80 0.08
CA VAL A 20 -7.55 3.24 0.26
C VAL A 20 -8.55 3.77 1.27
N PRO A 21 -8.11 4.32 2.41
CA PRO A 21 -8.98 4.97 3.38
C PRO A 21 -9.56 6.30 2.88
N SER A 22 -10.63 6.76 3.51
CA SER A 22 -11.16 8.09 3.27
C SER A 22 -10.17 9.17 3.73
N PRO A 23 -9.97 10.27 2.96
CA PRO A 23 -9.16 11.41 3.40
C PRO A 23 -9.66 12.00 4.72
N GLN A 24 -10.97 12.04 4.95
CA GLN A 24 -11.54 12.52 6.21
C GLN A 24 -11.10 11.69 7.40
N ILE A 25 -11.18 10.36 7.29
CA ILE A 25 -10.74 9.45 8.37
C ILE A 25 -9.25 9.67 8.66
N PHE A 26 -8.43 9.88 7.64
CA PHE A 26 -7.01 10.18 7.84
C PHE A 26 -6.80 11.53 8.54
N SER A 27 -7.55 12.56 8.16
CA SER A 27 -7.51 13.87 8.83
C SER A 27 -7.91 13.78 10.31
N ASP A 28 -8.96 13.01 10.61
CA ASP A 28 -9.41 12.77 11.99
C ASP A 28 -8.35 12.01 12.80
N TYR A 29 -7.69 11.03 12.17
CA TYR A 29 -6.57 10.32 12.77
C TYR A 29 -5.41 11.25 13.11
N ILE A 30 -4.98 12.11 12.18
CA ILE A 30 -3.93 13.11 12.42
C ILE A 30 -4.32 14.04 13.58
N SER A 31 -5.58 14.49 13.63
CA SER A 31 -6.10 15.31 14.72
C SER A 31 -6.03 14.60 16.06
N LEU A 32 -6.34 13.31 16.08
CA LEU A 32 -6.24 12.49 17.29
C LEU A 32 -4.78 12.31 17.74
N VAL A 33 -3.86 12.04 16.80
CA VAL A 33 -2.42 11.92 17.07
C VAL A 33 -1.88 13.23 17.66
N ASN A 34 -2.20 14.38 17.08
CA ASN A 34 -1.79 15.69 17.58
C ASN A 34 -2.24 15.90 19.04
N ARG A 35 -3.47 15.55 19.37
CA ARG A 35 -3.98 15.66 20.75
C ARG A 35 -3.23 14.74 21.71
N ARG A 36 -2.98 13.50 21.31
CA ARG A 36 -2.29 12.51 22.16
C ARG A 36 -0.84 12.84 22.42
N LEU A 37 -0.14 13.29 21.38
CA LEU A 37 1.28 13.66 21.46
C LEU A 37 1.50 15.08 21.99
N LYS A 38 0.41 15.83 22.22
CA LYS A 38 0.44 17.24 22.68
C LYS A 38 1.38 18.08 21.81
N GLY A 39 1.22 17.96 20.49
CA GLY A 39 2.06 18.65 19.51
C GLY A 39 1.48 18.59 18.12
N ARG A 40 1.91 19.48 17.24
CA ARG A 40 1.53 19.48 15.83
C ARG A 40 2.44 18.55 15.03
N LEU A 41 1.86 17.54 14.44
CA LEU A 41 2.55 16.61 13.54
C LEU A 41 3.01 17.34 12.27
N THR A 42 4.25 17.14 11.86
CA THR A 42 4.83 17.62 10.59
C THR A 42 5.06 16.50 9.59
N ASP A 43 5.38 15.30 10.10
CA ASP A 43 5.54 14.10 9.28
C ASP A 43 5.11 12.84 10.04
N ILE A 44 4.69 11.83 9.30
CA ILE A 44 4.36 10.51 9.84
C ILE A 44 4.88 9.42 8.91
N ASN A 45 5.73 8.56 9.43
CA ASN A 45 6.11 7.32 8.77
C ASN A 45 5.42 6.14 9.47
N MET A 46 4.45 5.53 8.79
CA MET A 46 3.68 4.40 9.34
C MET A 46 4.38 3.05 9.17
N ARG A 47 5.50 3.02 8.47
CA ARG A 47 6.30 1.82 8.20
C ARG A 47 7.77 2.07 8.53
N ASP A 48 8.04 2.72 9.66
CA ASP A 48 9.41 2.93 10.11
C ASP A 48 10.09 1.59 10.37
N LYS A 49 11.21 1.36 9.71
CA LYS A 49 11.98 0.12 9.79
C LYS A 49 13.21 0.25 10.70
N SER A 50 13.42 1.40 11.33
CA SER A 50 14.63 1.69 12.08
C SER A 50 14.83 0.83 13.33
N THR A 51 13.73 0.35 13.93
CA THR A 51 13.78 -0.41 15.19
C THR A 51 13.50 -1.90 15.04
N ARG A 52 12.53 -2.28 14.20
CA ARG A 52 12.10 -3.68 14.06
C ARG A 52 12.31 -4.24 12.66
N GLY A 53 12.79 -3.42 11.72
CA GLY A 53 12.84 -3.81 10.32
C GLY A 53 11.45 -4.02 9.72
N TRP A 54 11.37 -4.87 8.71
CA TRP A 54 10.11 -5.28 8.11
C TRP A 54 9.36 -6.26 9.02
N SER A 55 8.08 -5.99 9.27
CA SER A 55 7.22 -6.88 10.05
C SER A 55 5.75 -6.67 9.68
N HIS A 56 4.89 -7.62 10.06
CA HIS A 56 3.43 -7.46 9.95
C HIS A 56 2.88 -6.35 10.87
N ALA A 57 3.58 -6.03 11.95
CA ALA A 57 3.22 -4.93 12.83
C ALA A 57 3.70 -3.60 12.26
N PHE A 58 2.86 -2.57 12.37
CA PHE A 58 3.28 -1.21 12.04
C PHE A 58 4.19 -0.65 13.14
N THR A 59 5.26 0.00 12.73
CA THR A 59 6.06 0.87 13.59
C THR A 59 5.87 2.28 13.06
N TYR A 60 5.42 3.18 13.93
CA TYR A 60 5.14 4.57 13.57
C TYR A 60 6.27 5.46 14.04
N ARG A 61 6.74 6.34 13.17
CA ARG A 61 7.54 7.49 13.57
C ARG A 61 6.72 8.75 13.35
N TYR A 62 6.71 9.62 14.35
CA TYR A 62 5.99 10.88 14.35
C TYR A 62 6.99 12.01 14.55
N ASP A 63 7.09 12.91 13.58
CA ASP A 63 7.92 14.09 13.68
C ASP A 63 7.02 15.31 13.97
N LEU A 64 7.36 16.05 15.02
CA LEU A 64 6.56 17.15 15.54
C LEU A 64 7.20 18.51 15.24
N ALA A 65 6.39 19.56 15.18
CA ALA A 65 6.83 20.91 14.86
C ALA A 65 7.77 21.53 15.92
N ASP A 66 7.80 20.97 17.12
CA ASP A 66 8.71 21.38 18.20
C ASP A 66 10.05 20.65 18.16
N GLY A 67 10.31 19.88 17.09
CA GLY A 67 11.57 19.15 16.89
C GLY A 67 11.60 17.76 17.52
N ARG A 68 10.57 17.33 18.24
CA ARG A 68 10.52 15.96 18.75
C ARG A 68 10.29 14.97 17.63
N SER A 69 11.02 13.85 17.64
CA SER A 69 10.78 12.68 16.81
C SER A 69 10.53 11.47 17.72
N LEU A 70 9.38 10.85 17.57
CA LEU A 70 8.90 9.79 18.46
C LEU A 70 8.66 8.52 17.63
N VAL A 71 9.28 7.42 18.06
CA VAL A 71 8.97 6.09 17.52
C VAL A 71 8.12 5.36 18.54
N ASP A 72 6.84 5.18 18.22
CA ASP A 72 5.88 4.50 19.10
C ASP A 72 5.46 3.18 18.47
N GLN A 73 5.68 2.13 19.22
CA GLN A 73 5.36 0.77 18.78
C GLN A 73 3.97 0.32 19.27
N ASP A 74 3.42 0.93 20.34
CA ASP A 74 2.27 0.34 21.04
C ASP A 74 1.23 1.35 21.58
N LYS A 75 1.39 2.67 21.45
CA LYS A 75 0.62 3.64 22.28
C LYS A 75 -0.36 4.54 21.53
N THR A 76 -0.32 4.60 20.23
CA THR A 76 -1.27 5.40 19.45
C THR A 76 -2.41 4.56 18.93
N VAL A 77 -3.45 5.18 18.37
CA VAL A 77 -4.48 4.44 17.62
C VAL A 77 -3.77 3.72 16.50
N ASP A 78 -3.84 2.42 16.54
CA ASP A 78 -3.20 1.57 15.57
C ASP A 78 -3.94 1.68 14.23
N TRP A 79 -3.50 2.63 13.40
CA TRP A 79 -4.00 2.79 12.05
C TRP A 79 -3.93 1.49 11.25
N GLY A 80 -2.84 0.74 11.42
CA GLY A 80 -2.63 -0.53 10.74
C GLY A 80 -3.71 -1.55 11.11
N ARG A 81 -4.11 -1.63 12.37
CA ARG A 81 -5.22 -2.53 12.77
C ARG A 81 -6.52 -2.15 12.13
N LEU A 82 -6.86 -0.86 12.09
CA LEU A 82 -8.07 -0.39 11.42
C LEU A 82 -8.03 -0.69 9.92
N PHE A 83 -6.88 -0.47 9.29
CA PHE A 83 -6.65 -0.67 7.87
C PHE A 83 -6.70 -2.16 7.48
N PHE A 84 -5.95 -3.02 8.17
CA PHE A 84 -5.97 -4.44 7.87
C PHE A 84 -7.27 -5.15 8.27
N ALA A 85 -7.97 -4.63 9.27
CA ALA A 85 -9.31 -5.09 9.60
C ALA A 85 -10.38 -4.60 8.60
N LYS A 86 -9.99 -3.81 7.57
CA LYS A 86 -10.90 -3.28 6.53
C LYS A 86 -12.02 -2.40 7.08
N LEU A 87 -11.77 -1.75 8.23
CA LEU A 87 -12.76 -0.91 8.90
C LEU A 87 -12.86 0.50 8.29
N ILE A 88 -11.82 0.92 7.57
CA ILE A 88 -11.68 2.28 7.04
C ILE A 88 -11.52 2.34 5.52
N ASP A 89 -11.70 1.21 4.85
CA ASP A 89 -11.61 1.09 3.40
C ASP A 89 -12.75 1.86 2.72
N ARG A 90 -12.47 2.49 1.59
CA ARG A 90 -13.50 3.14 0.76
C ARG A 90 -14.44 2.10 0.17
N PRO A 91 -15.73 2.42 -0.04
CA PRO A 91 -16.67 1.52 -0.71
C PRO A 91 -16.16 1.00 -2.05
N SER A 92 -15.49 1.84 -2.84
CA SER A 92 -14.92 1.46 -4.14
C SER A 92 -13.84 0.37 -4.04
N CYS A 93 -13.21 0.17 -2.88
CA CYS A 93 -12.25 -0.91 -2.69
C CYS A 93 -12.91 -2.28 -2.69
N HIS A 94 -14.16 -2.37 -2.24
CA HIS A 94 -14.92 -3.62 -2.18
C HIS A 94 -15.43 -4.07 -3.56
N GLU A 95 -15.40 -3.19 -4.54
CA GLU A 95 -15.78 -3.42 -5.95
C GLU A 95 -14.59 -3.22 -6.90
N CYS A 96 -13.36 -3.31 -6.39
CA CYS A 96 -12.15 -3.01 -7.15
C CYS A 96 -11.97 -4.01 -8.30
N LYS A 97 -11.85 -3.50 -9.51
CA LYS A 97 -11.65 -4.29 -10.74
C LYS A 97 -10.21 -4.75 -10.97
N TYR A 98 -9.28 -4.28 -10.13
CA TYR A 98 -7.84 -4.49 -10.30
C TYR A 98 -7.27 -5.54 -9.33
N THR A 99 -8.11 -6.31 -8.67
CA THR A 99 -7.71 -7.39 -7.76
C THR A 99 -7.62 -8.73 -8.49
N ASN A 100 -6.73 -8.80 -9.48
CA ASN A 100 -6.49 -9.98 -10.29
C ASN A 100 -5.11 -9.91 -10.93
N LEU A 101 -4.67 -10.99 -11.55
CA LEU A 101 -3.38 -11.07 -12.26
C LEU A 101 -3.42 -10.51 -13.68
N ASN A 102 -4.60 -10.18 -14.21
CA ASN A 102 -4.71 -9.50 -15.50
C ASN A 102 -4.45 -8.00 -15.34
N ARG A 103 -3.18 -7.66 -15.29
CA ARG A 103 -2.69 -6.29 -15.01
C ARG A 103 -2.67 -5.45 -16.28
N ALA A 104 -2.95 -4.16 -16.13
CA ALA A 104 -2.99 -3.23 -17.27
C ALA A 104 -1.65 -2.51 -17.52
N SER A 105 -0.70 -2.63 -16.62
CA SER A 105 0.62 -1.99 -16.65
C SER A 105 1.69 -2.94 -17.21
N ASP A 106 2.85 -2.40 -17.55
CA ASP A 106 3.99 -3.20 -17.98
C ASP A 106 4.64 -3.93 -16.81
N ILE A 107 4.66 -3.29 -15.62
CA ILE A 107 5.16 -3.87 -14.38
C ILE A 107 4.16 -3.65 -13.27
N THR A 108 3.98 -4.67 -12.43
CA THR A 108 3.28 -4.56 -11.15
C THR A 108 4.26 -4.75 -10.00
N VAL A 109 4.18 -3.88 -9.00
CA VAL A 109 4.97 -3.97 -7.76
C VAL A 109 4.08 -4.27 -6.57
N ALA A 110 4.62 -4.99 -5.59
CA ALA A 110 3.94 -5.26 -4.33
C ALA A 110 4.95 -5.48 -3.20
N ASP A 111 4.48 -5.39 -1.97
CA ASP A 111 5.17 -6.04 -0.86
C ASP A 111 5.04 -7.55 -1.03
N PHE A 112 6.13 -8.29 -0.85
CA PHE A 112 6.08 -9.74 -0.80
C PHE A 112 5.77 -10.16 0.63
N TRP A 113 4.51 -10.47 0.87
CA TRP A 113 4.02 -10.96 2.15
C TRP A 113 4.31 -12.46 2.23
N ASP A 114 5.58 -12.78 2.47
CA ASP A 114 5.95 -14.13 2.84
C ASP A 114 5.46 -14.36 4.27
N ASP A 115 4.39 -15.12 4.42
CA ASP A 115 4.17 -15.75 5.69
C ASP A 115 5.25 -16.81 5.88
N ASP A 116 5.75 -16.96 7.06
CA ASP A 116 6.97 -17.62 7.53
C ASP A 116 7.30 -18.98 6.90
N ASN A 117 6.44 -19.53 6.08
CA ASN A 117 6.51 -20.91 5.62
C ASN A 117 6.78 -21.08 4.12
N MET A 118 6.66 -20.04 3.29
CA MET A 118 6.71 -20.22 1.83
C MET A 118 8.10 -20.02 1.25
N ARG A 119 8.78 -18.92 1.56
CA ARG A 119 10.08 -18.59 0.98
C ARG A 119 11.03 -17.92 1.98
N PRO A 120 11.49 -18.64 3.02
CA PRO A 120 12.41 -18.08 4.02
C PRO A 120 13.74 -17.60 3.42
N ASP A 121 14.11 -18.15 2.26
CA ASP A 121 15.29 -17.74 1.49
C ASP A 121 15.19 -16.33 0.91
N LEU A 122 13.98 -15.77 0.77
CA LEU A 122 13.74 -14.43 0.25
C LEU A 122 13.57 -13.37 1.37
N ARG A 123 13.72 -13.75 2.61
CA ARG A 123 13.57 -12.81 3.74
C ARG A 123 14.65 -11.76 3.76
N SER A 124 14.23 -10.52 4.01
CA SER A 124 15.12 -9.39 4.23
C SER A 124 14.67 -8.61 5.46
N PRO A 125 15.59 -8.13 6.32
CA PRO A 125 15.24 -7.24 7.43
C PRO A 125 14.53 -5.94 6.98
N LEU A 126 14.72 -5.54 5.73
CA LEU A 126 14.07 -4.36 5.16
C LEU A 126 12.79 -4.69 4.38
N GLY A 127 12.45 -5.98 4.28
CA GLY A 127 11.36 -6.49 3.45
C GLY A 127 11.80 -6.84 2.04
N THR A 128 10.99 -7.62 1.37
CA THR A 128 11.18 -8.04 -0.01
C THR A 128 10.05 -7.52 -0.86
N SER A 129 10.35 -7.07 -2.06
CA SER A 129 9.34 -6.62 -3.02
C SER A 129 9.02 -7.71 -4.02
N LEU A 130 7.75 -7.83 -4.38
CA LEU A 130 7.29 -8.62 -5.50
C LEU A 130 7.30 -7.75 -6.75
N LEU A 131 7.84 -8.27 -7.85
CA LEU A 131 7.81 -7.67 -9.18
C LEU A 131 7.15 -8.65 -10.15
N MET A 132 6.18 -8.18 -10.91
CA MET A 132 5.56 -8.95 -11.99
C MET A 132 5.73 -8.20 -13.30
N ALA A 133 6.38 -8.81 -14.29
CA ALA A 133 6.39 -8.31 -15.66
C ALA A 133 5.12 -8.79 -16.36
N ASN A 134 4.32 -7.86 -16.86
CA ASN A 134 3.04 -8.16 -17.48
C ASN A 134 3.09 -8.04 -19.01
N THR A 135 4.16 -7.47 -19.56
CA THR A 135 4.38 -7.28 -20.99
C THR A 135 5.85 -7.49 -21.34
N ASP A 136 6.16 -7.66 -22.64
CA ASP A 136 7.54 -7.73 -23.13
C ASP A 136 8.36 -6.48 -22.76
N ALA A 137 7.72 -5.31 -22.67
CA ALA A 137 8.38 -4.07 -22.24
C ALA A 137 8.78 -4.15 -20.76
N GLY A 138 7.89 -4.68 -19.92
CA GLY A 138 8.18 -4.96 -18.51
C GLY A 138 9.31 -5.97 -18.34
N GLU A 139 9.31 -7.07 -19.10
CA GLU A 139 10.38 -8.05 -19.05
C GLU A 139 11.74 -7.47 -19.49
N ARG A 140 11.75 -6.65 -20.55
CA ARG A 140 12.97 -5.96 -20.96
C ARG A 140 13.52 -5.07 -19.84
N LEU A 141 12.66 -4.26 -19.24
CA LEU A 141 13.09 -3.41 -18.12
C LEU A 141 13.68 -4.23 -16.97
N LEU A 142 13.06 -5.33 -16.55
CA LEU A 142 13.61 -6.16 -15.47
C LEU A 142 14.96 -6.74 -15.82
N ARG A 143 15.19 -7.12 -17.08
CA ARG A 143 16.52 -7.54 -17.55
C ARG A 143 17.56 -6.41 -17.48
N ASP A 144 17.17 -5.20 -17.90
CA ASP A 144 18.07 -4.04 -17.94
C ASP A 144 18.51 -3.57 -16.55
N VAL A 145 17.67 -3.79 -15.53
CA VAL A 145 17.95 -3.41 -14.13
C VAL A 145 18.41 -4.58 -13.26
N ALA A 146 18.72 -5.73 -13.84
CA ALA A 146 19.12 -6.93 -13.10
C ALA A 146 20.44 -6.74 -12.32
N ASP A 147 21.41 -6.01 -12.87
CA ASP A 147 22.71 -5.83 -12.23
C ASP A 147 22.66 -5.05 -10.90
N PRO A 148 21.92 -3.93 -10.78
CA PRO A 148 21.87 -3.15 -9.55
C PRO A 148 20.94 -3.72 -8.46
N ILE A 149 20.12 -4.72 -8.76
CA ILE A 149 19.16 -5.31 -7.81
C ILE A 149 19.28 -6.83 -7.75
N THR A 150 19.17 -7.40 -6.56
CA THR A 150 19.10 -8.86 -6.39
C THR A 150 17.69 -9.34 -6.65
N MET A 151 17.52 -10.20 -7.63
CA MET A 151 16.22 -10.79 -7.98
C MET A 151 16.27 -12.32 -7.91
N SER A 152 15.18 -12.92 -7.48
CA SER A 152 14.96 -14.37 -7.51
C SER A 152 13.64 -14.67 -8.20
N ALA A 153 13.66 -15.61 -9.14
CA ALA A 153 12.44 -16.05 -9.79
C ALA A 153 11.53 -16.80 -8.80
N ILE A 154 10.24 -16.54 -8.90
CA ILE A 154 9.21 -17.20 -8.11
C ILE A 154 8.11 -17.71 -9.05
N THR A 155 7.23 -18.53 -8.52
CA THR A 155 6.10 -19.06 -9.29
C THR A 155 4.87 -18.16 -9.17
N GLU A 156 3.92 -18.31 -10.11
CA GLU A 156 2.63 -17.61 -10.02
C GLU A 156 1.92 -17.89 -8.69
N ARG A 157 2.04 -19.10 -8.15
CA ARG A 157 1.46 -19.46 -6.86
C ARG A 157 1.99 -18.58 -5.72
N ASP A 158 3.29 -18.26 -5.75
CA ASP A 158 3.93 -17.42 -4.74
C ASP A 158 3.47 -15.96 -4.82
N THR A 159 2.88 -15.54 -5.96
CA THR A 159 2.35 -14.18 -6.15
C THR A 159 0.95 -13.99 -5.57
N LEU A 160 0.23 -15.07 -5.26
CA LEU A 160 -1.16 -15.05 -4.83
C LEU A 160 -1.30 -14.56 -3.38
N GLN A 161 -1.17 -13.28 -3.18
CA GLN A 161 -1.42 -12.61 -1.91
C GLN A 161 -2.93 -12.36 -1.71
N SER A 162 -3.33 -12.15 -0.46
CA SER A 162 -4.74 -11.97 -0.09
C SER A 162 -5.48 -10.86 -0.85
N SER A 163 -4.75 -9.89 -1.39
CA SER A 163 -5.29 -8.73 -2.13
C SER A 163 -5.38 -8.95 -3.65
N LEU A 164 -4.90 -10.07 -4.17
CA LEU A 164 -4.86 -10.31 -5.63
C LEU A 164 -6.04 -11.12 -6.17
N PRO A 165 -6.55 -12.17 -5.50
CA PRO A 165 -7.57 -13.00 -6.15
C PRO A 165 -8.97 -12.39 -6.15
N ARG A 166 -9.26 -11.44 -5.30
CA ARG A 166 -10.58 -10.81 -5.16
C ARG A 166 -10.56 -9.52 -4.35
N PRO A 167 -11.53 -8.61 -4.57
CA PRO A 167 -11.71 -7.43 -3.73
C PRO A 167 -11.89 -7.79 -2.25
N PRO A 168 -11.43 -6.94 -1.32
CA PRO A 168 -11.69 -7.13 0.08
C PRO A 168 -13.18 -7.07 0.38
N SER A 169 -13.69 -8.00 1.18
CA SER A 169 -15.07 -7.95 1.67
C SER A 169 -15.24 -6.77 2.63
N ALA A 170 -16.37 -6.07 2.56
CA ALA A 170 -16.69 -5.04 3.53
C ALA A 170 -16.81 -5.67 4.93
N HIS A 171 -16.23 -5.02 5.93
CA HIS A 171 -16.39 -5.47 7.31
C HIS A 171 -17.79 -5.12 7.82
N SER A 172 -18.45 -6.04 8.53
CA SER A 172 -19.82 -5.83 9.05
C SER A 172 -19.98 -4.63 10.00
N ARG A 173 -18.88 -4.17 10.57
CA ARG A 173 -18.81 -2.99 11.47
C ARG A 173 -18.23 -1.75 10.80
N SER A 174 -17.99 -1.78 9.49
CA SER A 174 -17.54 -0.56 8.78
C SER A 174 -18.62 0.50 8.90
N PRO A 175 -18.30 1.73 9.36
CA PRO A 175 -19.28 2.79 9.42
C PRO A 175 -19.79 3.10 8.01
N PRO A 176 -21.04 3.51 7.85
CA PRO A 176 -21.52 4.00 6.57
C PRO A 176 -20.66 5.22 6.19
N PHE A 177 -20.01 5.16 5.04
CA PHE A 177 -19.29 6.32 4.52
C PHE A 177 -20.29 7.45 4.28
N PRO A 178 -20.00 8.68 4.70
CA PRO A 178 -20.75 9.84 4.25
C PRO A 178 -20.79 9.79 2.72
N ARG A 179 -21.98 9.82 2.13
CA ARG A 179 -22.09 10.00 0.69
C ARG A 179 -21.43 11.34 0.38
N ASP A 180 -20.37 11.31 -0.41
CA ASP A 180 -19.70 12.53 -0.85
C ASP A 180 -20.75 13.43 -1.51
N SER A 181 -21.15 14.48 -0.83
CA SER A 181 -22.05 15.52 -1.35
C SER A 181 -21.37 16.41 -2.39
N HIS A 182 -20.14 16.08 -2.77
CA HIS A 182 -19.40 16.73 -3.83
C HIS A 182 -19.49 15.92 -5.12
N ALA A 183 -20.69 15.92 -5.73
CA ALA A 183 -20.76 15.77 -7.17
C ALA A 183 -19.93 16.93 -7.79
N HIS A 184 -18.81 16.59 -8.43
CA HIS A 184 -18.07 17.56 -9.21
C HIS A 184 -19.05 18.21 -10.18
N PRO A 185 -19.21 19.56 -10.19
CA PRO A 185 -19.92 20.20 -11.25
C PRO A 185 -19.22 19.84 -12.56
N SER A 186 -19.95 19.26 -13.48
CA SER A 186 -19.52 19.05 -14.85
C SER A 186 -18.96 20.36 -15.38
N ARG A 187 -17.67 20.37 -15.70
CA ARG A 187 -17.05 21.49 -16.42
C ARG A 187 -17.69 21.59 -17.80
N PRO A 188 -18.00 22.83 -18.26
CA PRO A 188 -18.53 23.08 -19.59
C PRO A 188 -17.53 22.68 -20.69
#